data_3bec3502f3754f83fa5da145d9f5a2d5
#
_entry.id   3bec3502f3754f83fa5da145d9f5a2d5
#
_cell.length_a   1.000
_cell.length_b   1.000
_cell.length_c   1.000
_cell.angle_alpha   90.00
_cell.angle_beta   90.00
_cell.angle_gamma   90.00
#
_symmetry.space_group_name_H-M   'P 1'
#
loop_
_entity.id
_entity.type
_entity.pdbx_description
1 polymer ?
#
loop_
_entity_poly.entity_id
_entity_poly.type
_entity_poly.pdbx_seq_one_letter_code
_entity_poly.pdbx_strand_id
1 'polypeptide(L)'
;MSKLILTRHGQSIWNAENRFTGWVDVDLSEKGKEEAKKSGELISELNIKIDISYTSYLKRAIETLTIILKTLNLSMKFNTAWELNERHYGSLTGLNKEETKKKIGEEQFKKYRRSWDVAPPLMAKDSNYLENFSPLNDGIPKNKIPFTESLKPVSYTHLTLPTNDR
;
A
#
# COMPACT_ATOMS: atom_id res chain seq x y z
N MET A 1 4.64 -13.53 25.16
CA MET A 1 3.48 -12.94 24.43
C MET A 1 3.99 -12.34 23.13
N SER A 2 3.43 -12.71 21.98
CA SER A 2 3.82 -12.16 20.68
C SER A 2 3.34 -10.71 20.56
N LYS A 3 4.14 -9.85 19.93
CA LYS A 3 3.82 -8.45 19.69
C LYS A 3 3.76 -8.22 18.17
N LEU A 4 2.80 -7.41 17.72
CA LEU A 4 2.65 -7.01 16.33
C LEU A 4 2.85 -5.50 16.23
N ILE A 5 3.72 -5.07 15.31
CA ILE A 5 3.90 -3.66 14.96
C ILE A 5 3.33 -3.48 13.56
N LEU A 6 2.36 -2.60 13.41
CA LEU A 6 1.78 -2.21 12.13
C LEU A 6 2.20 -0.77 11.81
N THR A 7 2.82 -0.58 10.66
CA THR A 7 3.18 0.75 10.17
C THR A 7 2.58 0.99 8.79
N ARG A 8 2.31 2.24 8.47
CA ARG A 8 1.99 2.66 7.12
C ARG A 8 3.25 3.17 6.45
N HIS A 9 3.37 3.03 5.13
CA HIS A 9 4.45 3.65 4.37
C HIS A 9 4.44 5.18 4.52
N GLY A 10 5.62 5.81 4.44
CA GLY A 10 5.78 7.25 4.40
C GLY A 10 5.07 7.89 3.22
N GLN A 11 4.99 9.21 3.20
CA GLN A 11 4.35 9.96 2.12
C GLN A 11 5.00 9.60 0.77
N SER A 12 4.21 9.15 -0.21
CA SER A 12 4.65 8.98 -1.59
C SER A 12 4.54 10.29 -2.37
N ILE A 13 5.20 10.36 -3.54
CA ILE A 13 5.11 11.50 -4.45
C ILE A 13 3.63 11.79 -4.78
N TRP A 14 2.84 10.76 -5.13
CA TRP A 14 1.42 10.94 -5.42
C TRP A 14 0.56 11.26 -4.20
N ASN A 15 0.98 10.91 -2.99
CA ASN A 15 0.32 11.41 -1.78
C ASN A 15 0.54 12.92 -1.62
N ALA A 16 1.75 13.43 -1.90
CA ALA A 16 2.04 14.86 -1.88
C ALA A 16 1.23 15.63 -2.95
N GLU A 17 1.03 15.03 -4.13
CA GLU A 17 0.21 15.57 -5.22
C GLU A 17 -1.30 15.38 -5.01
N ASN A 18 -1.71 14.79 -3.90
CA ASN A 18 -3.11 14.46 -3.60
C ASN A 18 -3.80 13.60 -4.67
N ARG A 19 -3.11 12.59 -5.20
CA ARG A 19 -3.62 11.67 -6.23
C ARG A 19 -3.98 10.30 -5.64
N PHE A 20 -4.87 9.58 -6.33
CA PHE A 20 -5.14 8.17 -6.05
C PHE A 20 -4.01 7.30 -6.57
N THR A 21 -3.40 6.48 -5.71
CA THR A 21 -2.22 5.67 -6.05
C THR A 21 -2.58 4.20 -6.31
N GLY A 22 -3.02 3.50 -5.27
CA GLY A 22 -3.33 2.07 -5.37
C GLY A 22 -2.12 1.22 -5.75
N TRP A 23 -2.23 0.45 -6.82
CA TRP A 23 -1.20 -0.49 -7.28
C TRP A 23 -0.09 0.14 -8.12
N VAL A 24 -0.22 1.41 -8.50
CA VAL A 24 0.87 2.11 -9.21
C VAL A 24 2.08 2.24 -8.31
N ASP A 25 3.25 1.92 -8.87
CA ASP A 25 4.50 1.83 -8.13
C ASP A 25 5.24 3.17 -8.15
N VAL A 26 4.90 4.02 -7.20
CA VAL A 26 5.50 5.35 -7.00
C VAL A 26 6.44 5.36 -5.81
N ASP A 27 7.47 6.20 -5.90
CA ASP A 27 8.50 6.34 -4.89
C ASP A 27 8.01 7.15 -3.67
N LEU A 28 8.74 7.08 -2.57
CA LEU A 28 8.57 8.00 -1.45
C LEU A 28 8.98 9.43 -1.84
N SER A 29 8.30 10.42 -1.27
CA SER A 29 8.82 11.79 -1.24
C SER A 29 9.94 11.90 -0.21
N GLU A 30 10.72 12.98 -0.26
CA GLU A 30 11.76 13.24 0.77
C GLU A 30 11.14 13.28 2.18
N LYS A 31 9.98 13.92 2.32
CA LYS A 31 9.22 13.88 3.57
C LYS A 31 8.84 12.46 3.98
N GLY A 32 8.45 11.61 3.04
CA GLY A 32 8.13 10.21 3.33
C GLY A 32 9.32 9.40 3.84
N LYS A 33 10.52 9.70 3.36
CA LYS A 33 11.76 9.10 3.87
C LYS A 33 12.05 9.54 5.31
N GLU A 34 11.83 10.82 5.62
CA GLU A 34 11.96 11.35 6.99
C GLU A 34 10.93 10.71 7.93
N GLU A 35 9.67 10.55 7.48
CA GLU A 35 8.61 9.87 8.22
C GLU A 35 8.97 8.40 8.51
N ALA A 36 9.57 7.69 7.54
CA ALA A 36 10.05 6.33 7.71
C ALA A 36 11.19 6.25 8.75
N LYS A 37 12.16 7.18 8.69
CA LYS A 37 13.22 7.29 9.68
C LYS A 37 12.66 7.52 11.07
N LYS A 38 11.73 8.48 11.22
CA LYS A 38 11.08 8.77 12.50
C LYS A 38 10.31 7.55 13.05
N SER A 39 9.67 6.79 12.17
CA SER A 39 9.01 5.54 12.56
C SER A 39 10.01 4.52 13.13
N GLY A 40 11.19 4.40 12.51
CA GLY A 40 12.28 3.56 13.03
C GLY A 40 12.76 3.99 14.43
N GLU A 41 12.93 5.30 14.65
CA GLU A 41 13.30 5.87 15.96
C GLU A 41 12.24 5.53 17.02
N LEU A 42 10.96 5.74 16.72
CA LEU A 42 9.87 5.41 17.65
C LEU A 42 9.77 3.90 17.95
N ILE A 43 10.02 3.04 16.97
CA ILE A 43 10.07 1.58 17.19
C ILE A 43 11.26 1.22 18.09
N SER A 44 12.40 1.88 17.94
CA SER A 44 13.58 1.66 18.79
C SER A 44 13.27 1.94 20.26
N GLU A 45 12.49 3.00 20.55
CA GLU A 45 12.10 3.36 21.91
C GLU A 45 11.25 2.28 22.61
N LEU A 46 10.58 1.42 21.85
CA LEU A 46 9.75 0.33 22.40
C LEU A 46 10.59 -0.81 23.00
N ASN A 47 11.88 -0.87 22.72
CA ASN A 47 12.79 -1.96 23.13
C ASN A 47 12.23 -3.36 22.83
N ILE A 48 11.64 -3.52 21.62
CA ILE A 48 11.06 -4.78 21.16
C ILE A 48 12.03 -5.43 20.17
N LYS A 49 12.31 -6.71 20.39
CA LYS A 49 13.04 -7.52 19.40
C LYS A 49 12.12 -7.76 18.20
N ILE A 50 12.63 -7.49 17.01
CA ILE A 50 11.97 -7.81 15.74
C ILE A 50 12.49 -9.17 15.27
N ASP A 51 11.61 -10.15 15.19
CA ASP A 51 11.96 -11.50 14.76
C ASP A 51 11.69 -11.73 13.27
N ILE A 52 10.65 -11.07 12.73
CA ILE A 52 10.25 -11.19 11.33
C ILE A 52 9.62 -9.88 10.86
N SER A 53 9.79 -9.55 9.59
CA SER A 53 9.16 -8.39 8.97
C SER A 53 8.56 -8.73 7.61
N TYR A 54 7.44 -8.08 7.31
CA TYR A 54 6.71 -8.19 6.06
C TYR A 54 6.45 -6.82 5.46
N THR A 55 6.40 -6.75 4.14
CA THR A 55 6.00 -5.54 3.40
C THR A 55 5.22 -5.93 2.15
N SER A 56 4.53 -4.97 1.55
CA SER A 56 3.87 -5.18 0.25
C SER A 56 4.88 -5.22 -0.90
N TYR A 57 4.38 -5.44 -2.12
CA TYR A 57 5.19 -5.38 -3.35
C TYR A 57 5.48 -3.94 -3.82
N LEU A 58 4.89 -2.93 -3.19
CA LEU A 58 4.99 -1.54 -3.63
C LEU A 58 6.29 -0.90 -3.13
N LYS A 59 7.04 -0.24 -4.02
CA LYS A 59 8.31 0.43 -3.72
C LYS A 59 8.25 1.29 -2.47
N ARG A 60 7.24 2.14 -2.34
CA ARG A 60 7.08 3.01 -1.18
C ARG A 60 7.01 2.27 0.15
N ALA A 61 6.42 1.06 0.16
CA ALA A 61 6.36 0.23 1.36
C ALA A 61 7.68 -0.48 1.63
N ILE A 62 8.33 -1.02 0.58
CA ILE A 62 9.65 -1.65 0.66
C ILE A 62 10.69 -0.63 1.14
N GLU A 63 10.70 0.57 0.55
CA GLU A 63 11.64 1.64 0.92
C GLU A 63 11.41 2.09 2.37
N THR A 64 10.14 2.25 2.78
CA THR A 64 9.80 2.57 4.18
C THR A 64 10.37 1.52 5.15
N LEU A 65 10.12 0.23 4.90
CA LEU A 65 10.64 -0.84 5.75
C LEU A 65 12.17 -0.85 5.76
N THR A 66 12.80 -0.68 4.61
CA THR A 66 14.26 -0.64 4.48
C THR A 66 14.86 0.49 5.33
N ILE A 67 14.27 1.69 5.30
CA ILE A 67 14.70 2.83 6.13
C ILE A 67 14.50 2.52 7.61
N ILE A 68 13.35 1.95 8.01
CA ILE A 68 13.08 1.55 9.39
C ILE A 68 14.13 0.55 9.88
N LEU A 69 14.39 -0.53 9.13
CA LEU A 69 15.38 -1.54 9.52
C LEU A 69 16.79 -0.95 9.63
N LYS A 70 17.17 -0.07 8.71
CA LYS A 70 18.43 0.67 8.77
C LYS A 70 18.52 1.54 10.02
N THR A 71 17.47 2.24 10.39
CA THR A 71 17.41 3.09 11.59
C THR A 71 17.54 2.26 12.88
N LEU A 72 16.99 1.04 12.86
CA LEU A 72 17.10 0.08 13.97
C LEU A 72 18.44 -0.66 14.00
N ASN A 73 19.36 -0.40 13.05
CA ASN A 73 20.61 -1.15 12.86
C ASN A 73 20.39 -2.66 12.67
N LEU A 74 19.27 -3.06 12.07
CA LEU A 74 18.92 -4.44 11.80
C LEU A 74 19.29 -4.83 10.37
N SER A 75 20.19 -5.83 10.24
CA SER A 75 20.53 -6.47 8.97
C SER A 75 19.76 -7.78 8.84
N MET A 76 18.45 -7.67 8.61
CA MET A 76 17.59 -8.84 8.44
C MET A 76 16.89 -8.83 7.08
N LYS A 77 16.66 -10.03 6.54
CA LYS A 77 15.79 -10.18 5.37
C LYS A 77 14.34 -9.94 5.79
N PHE A 78 13.56 -9.35 4.90
CA PHE A 78 12.12 -9.20 5.06
C PHE A 78 11.38 -10.01 3.99
N ASN A 79 10.14 -10.32 4.26
CA ASN A 79 9.26 -11.02 3.32
C ASN A 79 8.38 -10.01 2.61
N THR A 80 8.15 -10.24 1.32
CA THR A 80 7.18 -9.47 0.54
C THR A 80 5.91 -10.29 0.34
N ALA A 81 4.76 -9.64 0.43
CA ALA A 81 3.45 -10.25 0.21
C ALA A 81 2.55 -9.27 -0.54
N TRP A 82 2.06 -9.67 -1.71
CA TRP A 82 1.17 -8.83 -2.52
C TRP A 82 -0.17 -8.57 -1.81
N GLU A 83 -0.57 -9.46 -0.93
CA GLU A 83 -1.76 -9.33 -0.08
C GLU A 83 -1.72 -8.07 0.79
N LEU A 84 -0.52 -7.52 1.02
CA LEU A 84 -0.32 -6.26 1.74
C LEU A 84 -0.34 -5.02 0.82
N ASN A 85 -0.55 -5.19 -0.49
CA ASN A 85 -0.67 -4.04 -1.39
C ASN A 85 -1.86 -3.16 -0.98
N GLU A 86 -1.73 -1.85 -1.20
CA GLU A 86 -2.86 -0.93 -1.10
C GLU A 86 -3.97 -1.38 -2.06
N ARG A 87 -5.24 -1.14 -1.69
CA ARG A 87 -6.36 -1.48 -2.56
C ARG A 87 -6.26 -0.79 -3.92
N HIS A 88 -6.80 -1.43 -4.94
CA HIS A 88 -6.84 -0.88 -6.28
C HIS A 88 -7.98 0.14 -6.43
N TYR A 89 -7.66 1.35 -6.89
CA TYR A 89 -8.65 2.44 -7.03
C TYR A 89 -9.38 2.46 -8.39
N GLY A 90 -9.22 1.44 -9.24
CA GLY A 90 -9.88 1.36 -10.53
C GLY A 90 -9.55 2.55 -11.42
N SER A 91 -10.55 3.08 -12.12
CA SER A 91 -10.40 4.24 -13.00
C SER A 91 -10.08 5.56 -12.29
N LEU A 92 -10.13 5.59 -10.96
CA LEU A 92 -9.70 6.78 -10.19
C LEU A 92 -8.18 6.87 -10.06
N THR A 93 -7.44 5.79 -10.34
CA THR A 93 -5.98 5.76 -10.26
C THR A 93 -5.36 6.91 -11.06
N GLY A 94 -4.45 7.64 -10.43
CA GLY A 94 -3.78 8.80 -11.03
C GLY A 94 -4.55 10.11 -10.98
N LEU A 95 -5.85 10.10 -10.73
CA LEU A 95 -6.65 11.32 -10.65
C LEU A 95 -6.37 12.10 -9.37
N ASN A 96 -6.42 13.43 -9.44
CA ASN A 96 -6.37 14.28 -8.26
C ASN A 96 -7.67 14.12 -7.45
N LYS A 97 -7.53 13.98 -6.13
CA LYS A 97 -8.67 13.70 -5.24
C LYS A 97 -9.65 14.87 -5.13
N GLU A 98 -9.15 16.13 -5.09
CA GLU A 98 -10.01 17.30 -4.99
C GLU A 98 -10.78 17.57 -6.29
N GLU A 99 -10.12 17.42 -7.44
CA GLU A 99 -10.77 17.54 -8.74
C GLU A 99 -11.82 16.44 -8.94
N THR A 100 -11.47 15.20 -8.55
CA THR A 100 -12.41 14.09 -8.60
C THR A 100 -13.61 14.35 -7.70
N LYS A 101 -13.41 14.83 -6.47
CA LYS A 101 -14.49 15.19 -5.55
C LYS A 101 -15.42 16.25 -6.15
N LYS A 102 -14.85 17.29 -6.80
CA LYS A 102 -15.64 18.34 -7.46
C LYS A 102 -16.46 17.77 -8.63
N LYS A 103 -15.89 16.82 -9.40
CA LYS A 103 -16.51 16.24 -10.59
C LYS A 103 -17.65 15.28 -10.28
N ILE A 104 -17.49 14.39 -9.29
CA ILE A 104 -18.46 13.33 -8.99
C ILE A 104 -19.33 13.61 -7.76
N GLY A 105 -19.08 14.71 -7.04
CA GLY A 105 -19.76 15.07 -5.81
C GLY A 105 -19.21 14.37 -4.56
N GLU A 106 -19.44 14.99 -3.41
CA GLU A 106 -18.87 14.53 -2.14
C GLU A 106 -19.37 13.15 -1.71
N GLU A 107 -20.66 12.88 -1.91
CA GLU A 107 -21.29 11.61 -1.52
C GLU A 107 -20.69 10.44 -2.30
N GLN A 108 -20.62 10.54 -3.63
CA GLN A 108 -20.06 9.49 -4.48
C GLN A 108 -18.56 9.32 -4.25
N PHE A 109 -17.85 10.44 -4.02
CA PHE A 109 -16.43 10.41 -3.66
C PHE A 109 -16.18 9.65 -2.34
N LYS A 110 -17.03 9.90 -1.31
CA LYS A 110 -16.95 9.17 -0.04
C LYS A 110 -17.27 7.70 -0.24
N LYS A 111 -18.28 7.35 -1.04
CA LYS A 111 -18.61 5.96 -1.37
C LYS A 111 -17.40 5.24 -1.96
N TYR A 112 -16.79 5.77 -3.01
CA TYR A 112 -15.62 5.15 -3.64
C TYR A 112 -14.39 5.06 -2.71
N ARG A 113 -14.24 5.96 -1.76
CA ARG A 113 -13.10 5.96 -0.84
C ARG A 113 -13.30 5.13 0.42
N ARG A 114 -14.52 5.00 0.91
CA ARG A 114 -14.77 4.52 2.28
C ARG A 114 -15.82 3.43 2.38
N SER A 115 -16.57 3.15 1.32
CA SER A 115 -17.56 2.09 1.38
C SER A 115 -16.91 0.72 1.53
N TRP A 116 -17.57 -0.12 2.31
CA TRP A 116 -17.17 -1.49 2.51
C TRP A 116 -17.29 -2.32 1.22
N ASP A 117 -18.37 -2.14 0.48
CA ASP A 117 -18.80 -2.98 -0.63
C ASP A 117 -18.86 -2.27 -1.99
N VAL A 118 -18.82 -0.93 -2.02
CA VAL A 118 -18.83 -0.16 -3.27
C VAL A 118 -17.42 0.11 -3.74
N ALA A 119 -17.03 -0.51 -4.85
CA ALA A 119 -15.76 -0.26 -5.52
C ALA A 119 -15.84 0.95 -6.47
N PRO A 120 -14.73 1.65 -6.74
CA PRO A 120 -14.62 2.58 -7.87
C PRO A 120 -14.89 1.86 -9.20
N PRO A 121 -15.21 2.60 -10.28
CA PRO A 121 -15.33 2.01 -11.60
C PRO A 121 -14.05 1.27 -12.03
N LEU A 122 -14.20 0.23 -12.85
CA LEU A 122 -13.07 -0.57 -13.32
C LEU A 122 -12.03 0.29 -14.06
N MET A 123 -10.74 -0.03 -13.86
CA MET A 123 -9.67 0.49 -14.70
C MET A 123 -9.80 -0.10 -16.11
N ALA A 124 -9.62 0.73 -17.12
CA ALA A 124 -9.59 0.27 -18.51
C ALA A 124 -8.37 -0.64 -18.74
N LYS A 125 -8.54 -1.67 -19.60
CA LYS A 125 -7.46 -2.64 -19.89
C LYS A 125 -6.29 -2.05 -20.68
N ASP A 126 -6.50 -0.92 -21.33
CA ASP A 126 -5.51 -0.12 -22.07
C ASP A 126 -5.00 1.09 -21.27
N SER A 127 -5.21 1.09 -19.96
CA SER A 127 -4.75 2.16 -19.09
C SER A 127 -3.22 2.22 -19.05
N ASN A 128 -2.66 3.39 -19.30
CA ASN A 128 -1.20 3.64 -19.20
C ASN A 128 -0.64 3.36 -17.78
N TYR A 129 -1.49 3.28 -16.77
CA TYR A 129 -1.06 2.97 -15.40
C TYR A 129 -0.73 1.50 -15.17
N LEU A 130 -1.18 0.58 -16.04
CA LEU A 130 -0.86 -0.84 -15.93
C LEU A 130 0.64 -1.10 -16.13
N GLU A 131 1.32 -0.30 -16.94
CA GLU A 131 2.77 -0.38 -17.17
C GLU A 131 3.59 0.09 -15.97
N ASN A 132 2.98 0.82 -15.04
CA ASN A 132 3.62 1.37 -13.85
C ASN A 132 3.37 0.52 -12.59
N PHE A 133 2.91 -0.70 -12.74
CA PHE A 133 2.78 -1.62 -11.62
C PHE A 133 4.14 -2.21 -11.23
N SER A 134 4.28 -2.60 -9.96
CA SER A 134 5.51 -3.22 -9.49
C SER A 134 5.88 -4.45 -10.33
N PRO A 135 7.14 -4.59 -10.77
CA PRO A 135 7.61 -5.82 -11.43
C PRO A 135 7.38 -7.09 -10.60
N LEU A 136 7.31 -6.97 -9.26
CA LEU A 136 6.99 -8.09 -8.38
C LEU A 136 5.58 -8.66 -8.63
N ASN A 137 4.69 -7.86 -9.24
CA ASN A 137 3.34 -8.31 -9.58
C ASN A 137 3.33 -9.43 -10.64
N ASP A 138 4.42 -9.62 -11.39
CA ASP A 138 4.54 -10.74 -12.35
C ASP A 138 4.47 -12.11 -11.65
N GLY A 139 4.79 -12.17 -10.36
CA GLY A 139 4.63 -13.36 -9.52
C GLY A 139 3.20 -13.62 -9.02
N ILE A 140 2.27 -12.66 -9.24
CA ILE A 140 0.88 -12.81 -8.78
C ILE A 140 0.07 -13.56 -9.84
N PRO A 141 -0.74 -14.58 -9.44
CA PRO A 141 -1.65 -15.22 -10.38
C PRO A 141 -2.55 -14.20 -11.07
N LYS A 142 -2.65 -14.22 -12.40
CA LYS A 142 -3.38 -13.23 -13.20
C LYS A 142 -4.82 -13.00 -12.74
N ASN A 143 -5.49 -14.04 -12.25
CA ASN A 143 -6.86 -13.96 -11.71
C ASN A 143 -6.94 -13.30 -10.32
N LYS A 144 -5.82 -12.97 -9.71
CA LYS A 144 -5.72 -12.27 -8.42
C LYS A 144 -5.38 -10.79 -8.57
N ILE A 145 -4.98 -10.36 -9.76
CA ILE A 145 -4.69 -8.94 -10.02
C ILE A 145 -6.02 -8.20 -10.20
N PRO A 146 -6.38 -7.27 -9.28
CA PRO A 146 -7.65 -6.56 -9.36
C PRO A 146 -7.58 -5.42 -10.37
N PHE A 147 -8.74 -5.08 -10.96
CA PHE A 147 -8.92 -3.85 -11.76
C PHE A 147 -9.70 -2.77 -11.00
N THR A 148 -10.22 -3.09 -9.85
CA THR A 148 -10.83 -2.20 -8.84
C THR A 148 -11.12 -2.99 -7.58
N GLU A 149 -11.16 -2.32 -6.43
CA GLU A 149 -11.49 -2.96 -5.15
C GLU A 149 -12.31 -2.03 -4.26
N SER A 150 -13.31 -2.61 -3.57
CA SER A 150 -13.89 -2.02 -2.37
C SER A 150 -13.01 -2.35 -1.14
N LEU A 151 -13.44 -2.00 0.07
CA LEU A 151 -12.71 -2.40 1.28
C LEU A 151 -12.92 -3.87 1.65
N LYS A 152 -14.03 -4.47 1.24
CA LYS A 152 -14.39 -5.86 1.56
C LYS A 152 -13.36 -6.88 1.08
N PRO A 153 -13.02 -6.99 -0.21
CA PRO A 153 -12.01 -7.95 -0.68
C PRO A 153 -10.64 -7.69 -0.04
N VAL A 154 -10.25 -6.42 0.08
CA VAL A 154 -8.96 -6.03 0.68
C VAL A 154 -8.83 -6.52 2.11
N SER A 155 -9.87 -6.34 2.94
CA SER A 155 -9.82 -6.81 4.33
C SER A 155 -9.75 -8.34 4.42
N TYR A 156 -10.43 -9.07 3.55
CA TYR A 156 -10.29 -10.53 3.49
C TYR A 156 -8.88 -10.95 3.05
N THR A 157 -8.33 -10.32 2.03
CA THR A 157 -6.99 -10.62 1.53
C THR A 157 -5.91 -10.30 2.57
N HIS A 158 -6.02 -9.17 3.26
CA HIS A 158 -5.02 -8.71 4.22
C HIS A 158 -5.13 -9.40 5.59
N LEU A 159 -6.33 -9.81 6.00
CA LEU A 159 -6.55 -10.46 7.30
C LEU A 159 -6.36 -11.98 7.25
N THR A 160 -6.55 -12.59 6.10
CA THR A 160 -6.22 -14.00 5.86
C THR A 160 -4.80 -14.11 5.32
N LEU A 161 -3.81 -13.71 6.12
CA LEU A 161 -2.43 -14.16 5.87
C LEU A 161 -2.47 -15.69 5.76
N PRO A 162 -1.75 -16.27 4.76
CA PRO A 162 -1.79 -17.73 4.60
C PRO A 162 -1.42 -18.37 5.93
N THR A 163 -2.38 -19.01 6.56
CA THR A 163 -2.11 -19.98 7.60
C THR A 163 -1.28 -21.04 6.89
N ASN A 164 0.01 -21.12 7.21
CA ASN A 164 0.82 -22.23 6.81
C ASN A 164 0.08 -23.49 7.28
N ASP A 165 -0.55 -24.19 6.35
CA ASP A 165 -0.95 -25.57 6.58
C ASP A 165 0.32 -26.33 6.93
N ARG A 166 0.39 -26.71 8.19
CA ARG A 166 1.44 -27.59 8.71
C ARG A 166 1.19 -29.01 8.24
#